data_46c6830622321be817cb4b023bdac2fd
#
_entry.id   46c6830622321be817cb4b023bdac2fd
#
_cell.length_a   1.000
_cell.length_b   1.000
_cell.length_c   1.000
_cell.angle_alpha   90.00
_cell.angle_beta   90.00
_cell.angle_gamma   90.00
#
_symmetry.space_group_name_H-M   'P 1'
#
loop_
_entity.id
_entity.type
_entity.pdbx_description
1 polymer ?
#
loop_
_entity_poly.entity_id
_entity_poly.type
_entity_poly.pdbx_seq_one_letter_code
_entity_poly.pdbx_strand_id
1 'polypeptide(L)'
;VRAAEEQDGEEEDKATYKETFDSSTGQMVKTLTQSIEQIDVNGQTWTQRRGSPSGKNKEKKENAVVFIHGLGSRAYTFRQVSVLLQEKGYETFAPDVVGHGDSKKPSSNGGFKYDERSYVEAMETYVEKVANGKQVDLVAQGYIIPQYAILLARKRPDLFRRIILMNMPLDGNHNLAAPLATYAQMFGMGKGKAFDAVSLNYMGNEFAIGGDDMKEYERAYVGSDAENARMAVEMTVANADFKNLKKKVKDAYFQGGMPKTRIVWGVADKYLDQAPMFSWASDARASEKALRKVGHMPQEDFPQVTADAIDEFFTSDLKVGALKSVRGRKVTADDGQG
;
A
#
# COMPACT_ATOMS: atom_id res chain seq x y z
N VAL A 1 50.37 -24.71 14.73
CA VAL A 1 49.23 -24.81 13.81
C VAL A 1 47.98 -24.83 14.70
N ARG A 2 47.36 -23.68 14.91
CA ARG A 2 46.05 -23.55 15.56
C ARG A 2 45.04 -23.29 14.47
N ALA A 3 44.03 -24.14 14.36
CA ALA A 3 42.86 -23.96 13.54
C ALA A 3 42.07 -22.74 14.05
N ALA A 4 41.71 -21.83 13.14
CA ALA A 4 40.75 -20.80 13.39
C ALA A 4 39.36 -21.45 13.35
N GLU A 5 38.62 -21.39 14.45
CA GLU A 5 37.19 -21.65 14.49
C GLU A 5 36.51 -20.48 13.80
N GLU A 6 35.89 -20.74 12.65
CA GLU A 6 34.91 -19.86 12.05
C GLU A 6 33.68 -19.83 12.97
N GLN A 7 33.47 -18.71 13.64
CA GLN A 7 32.19 -18.39 14.26
C GLN A 7 31.25 -17.91 13.16
N ASP A 8 30.36 -18.77 12.73
CA ASP A 8 29.13 -18.38 12.06
C ASP A 8 28.32 -17.54 13.05
N GLY A 9 28.50 -16.22 12.97
CA GLY A 9 27.67 -15.27 13.66
C GLY A 9 26.36 -15.14 12.91
N GLU A 10 25.33 -15.81 13.40
CA GLU A 10 23.96 -15.38 13.10
C GLU A 10 23.85 -13.91 13.51
N GLU A 11 23.81 -12.99 12.53
CA GLU A 11 23.40 -11.62 12.76
C GLU A 11 21.93 -11.64 13.20
N GLU A 12 21.69 -11.69 14.51
CA GLU A 12 20.41 -11.37 15.09
C GLU A 12 20.02 -9.97 14.60
N ASP A 13 18.99 -9.93 13.77
CA ASP A 13 18.36 -8.72 13.21
C ASP A 13 17.78 -7.90 14.38
N LYS A 14 18.66 -7.14 15.06
CA LYS A 14 18.31 -6.37 16.26
C LYS A 14 17.40 -5.22 15.85
N ALA A 15 16.15 -5.29 16.25
CA ALA A 15 15.22 -4.16 16.12
C ALA A 15 15.88 -2.88 16.64
N THR A 16 16.05 -1.91 15.78
CA THR A 16 16.63 -0.61 16.13
C THR A 16 15.57 0.30 16.71
N TYR A 17 15.83 0.87 17.87
CA TYR A 17 14.96 1.83 18.54
C TYR A 17 15.57 3.22 18.46
N LYS A 18 14.73 4.21 18.15
CA LYS A 18 15.07 5.62 18.30
C LYS A 18 14.45 6.13 19.60
N GLU A 19 15.26 6.69 20.47
CA GLU A 19 14.76 7.40 21.65
C GLU A 19 14.41 8.82 21.25
N THR A 20 13.15 9.20 21.50
CA THR A 20 12.65 10.55 21.28
C THR A 20 12.06 11.10 22.55
N PHE A 21 12.30 12.38 22.84
CA PHE A 21 11.69 13.06 23.96
C PHE A 21 10.26 13.45 23.59
N ASP A 22 9.29 12.91 24.33
CA ASP A 22 7.89 13.33 24.20
C ASP A 22 7.64 14.55 25.10
N SER A 23 7.54 15.71 24.47
CA SER A 23 7.32 16.98 25.16
C SER A 23 5.95 17.07 25.84
N SER A 24 4.99 16.23 25.48
CA SER A 24 3.66 16.21 26.10
C SER A 24 3.65 15.43 27.41
N THR A 25 4.47 14.40 27.52
CA THR A 25 4.58 13.56 28.72
C THR A 25 5.84 13.83 29.54
N GLY A 26 6.82 14.55 28.98
CA GLY A 26 8.12 14.81 29.60
C GLY A 26 9.02 13.56 29.70
N GLN A 27 8.75 12.52 28.94
CA GLN A 27 9.46 11.25 29.01
C GLN A 27 10.21 10.92 27.72
N MET A 28 11.30 10.14 27.84
CA MET A 28 11.95 9.53 26.68
C MET A 28 11.16 8.32 26.22
N VAL A 29 10.68 8.34 24.98
CA VAL A 29 9.93 7.26 24.36
C VAL A 29 10.83 6.52 23.38
N LYS A 30 10.93 5.19 23.53
CA LYS A 30 11.60 4.32 22.59
C LYS A 30 10.62 3.95 21.46
N THR A 31 10.88 4.47 20.28
CA THR A 31 10.12 4.14 19.08
C THR A 31 10.90 3.16 18.23
N LEU A 32 10.26 2.08 17.84
CA LEU A 32 10.85 1.12 16.89
C LEU A 32 11.11 1.81 15.56
N THR A 33 12.28 1.58 14.99
CA THR A 33 12.66 2.11 13.68
C THR A 33 12.74 0.99 12.65
N GLN A 34 12.44 1.36 11.41
CA GLN A 34 12.60 0.48 10.25
C GLN A 34 14.00 0.67 9.66
N SER A 35 14.62 -0.40 9.18
CA SER A 35 15.80 -0.28 8.34
C SER A 35 15.44 0.29 6.97
N ILE A 36 16.36 1.06 6.40
CA ILE A 36 16.27 1.52 5.01
C ILE A 36 17.35 0.77 4.24
N GLU A 37 16.91 -0.07 3.31
CA GLU A 37 17.77 -0.97 2.56
C GLU A 37 17.65 -0.72 1.07
N GLN A 38 18.69 -1.09 0.32
CA GLN A 38 18.65 -1.09 -1.13
C GLN A 38 18.56 -2.53 -1.65
N ILE A 39 17.71 -2.75 -2.63
CA ILE A 39 17.50 -4.03 -3.28
C ILE A 39 17.55 -3.85 -4.81
N ASP A 40 18.28 -4.70 -5.50
CA ASP A 40 18.25 -4.73 -6.95
C ASP A 40 16.97 -5.40 -7.46
N VAL A 41 16.27 -4.75 -8.36
CA VAL A 41 15.06 -5.27 -9.02
C VAL A 41 15.24 -5.09 -10.54
N ASN A 42 15.57 -6.15 -11.23
CA ASN A 42 15.80 -6.16 -12.68
C ASN A 42 16.84 -5.11 -13.13
N GLY A 43 17.95 -4.96 -12.39
CA GLY A 43 18.99 -3.97 -12.65
C GLY A 43 18.63 -2.53 -12.25
N GLN A 44 17.49 -2.33 -11.60
CA GLN A 44 17.11 -1.04 -11.00
C GLN A 44 17.23 -1.12 -9.47
N THR A 45 17.93 -0.18 -8.87
CA THR A 45 18.05 -0.10 -7.40
C THR A 45 16.75 0.47 -6.83
N TRP A 46 16.08 -0.32 -6.01
CA TRP A 46 14.94 0.11 -5.20
C TRP A 46 15.37 0.35 -3.76
N THR A 47 14.84 1.36 -3.14
CA THR A 47 14.95 1.59 -1.71
C THR A 47 13.72 1.04 -1.03
N GLN A 48 13.90 0.31 0.07
CA GLN A 48 12.78 -0.22 0.84
C GLN A 48 12.91 0.12 2.32
N ARG A 49 11.77 0.21 2.99
CA ARG A 49 11.67 0.17 4.44
C ARG A 49 11.37 -1.25 4.86
N ARG A 50 12.26 -1.84 5.62
CA ARG A 50 12.06 -3.18 6.19
C ARG A 50 11.89 -3.07 7.70
N GLY A 51 10.97 -3.82 8.26
CA GLY A 51 10.79 -3.93 9.69
C GLY A 51 10.63 -5.35 10.13
N SER A 52 11.38 -5.70 11.18
CA SER A 52 11.34 -7.01 11.80
C SER A 52 10.30 -7.08 12.93
N PRO A 53 9.74 -8.26 13.23
CA PRO A 53 8.84 -8.46 14.37
C PRO A 53 9.48 -8.03 15.68
N SER A 54 8.78 -7.24 16.51
CA SER A 54 9.36 -6.61 17.70
C SER A 54 8.60 -6.86 19.00
N GLY A 55 7.48 -7.51 18.97
CA GLY A 55 6.68 -7.77 20.17
C GLY A 55 7.37 -8.77 21.11
N LYS A 56 7.70 -8.35 22.35
CA LYS A 56 8.42 -9.16 23.35
C LYS A 56 7.81 -10.54 23.67
N ASN A 57 6.56 -10.81 23.32
CA ASN A 57 5.86 -12.07 23.61
C ASN A 57 4.93 -12.50 22.46
N LYS A 58 5.14 -12.05 21.23
CA LYS A 58 4.29 -12.43 20.12
C LYS A 58 5.02 -13.38 19.18
N GLU A 59 4.33 -14.45 18.86
CA GLU A 59 4.76 -15.39 17.85
C GLU A 59 4.95 -14.66 16.51
N LYS A 60 6.10 -14.87 15.88
CA LYS A 60 6.39 -14.34 14.54
C LYS A 60 5.34 -14.86 13.56
N LYS A 61 4.69 -13.98 12.85
CA LYS A 61 3.74 -14.35 11.79
C LYS A 61 4.50 -14.99 10.63
N GLU A 62 3.89 -16.00 10.04
CA GLU A 62 4.53 -16.77 8.97
C GLU A 62 4.69 -15.95 7.69
N ASN A 63 3.71 -15.14 7.35
CA ASN A 63 3.69 -14.37 6.13
C ASN A 63 4.10 -12.92 6.39
N ALA A 64 5.04 -12.43 5.61
CA ALA A 64 5.42 -11.02 5.62
C ALA A 64 4.34 -10.16 4.97
N VAL A 65 4.30 -8.88 5.35
CA VAL A 65 3.40 -7.88 4.75
C VAL A 65 4.19 -7.02 3.77
N VAL A 66 3.77 -6.99 2.52
CA VAL A 66 4.31 -6.11 1.48
C VAL A 66 3.33 -4.97 1.24
N PHE A 67 3.82 -3.73 1.34
CA PHE A 67 3.06 -2.52 1.10
C PHE A 67 3.40 -1.94 -0.27
N ILE A 68 2.40 -1.56 -1.05
CA ILE A 68 2.58 -0.86 -2.33
C ILE A 68 1.87 0.48 -2.29
N HIS A 69 2.64 1.55 -2.43
CA HIS A 69 2.15 2.94 -2.43
C HIS A 69 1.58 3.37 -3.78
N GLY A 70 0.76 4.40 -3.78
CA GLY A 70 0.20 5.01 -4.98
C GLY A 70 1.20 5.85 -5.76
N LEU A 71 0.86 6.13 -7.03
CA LEU A 71 1.62 7.04 -7.88
C LEU A 71 1.76 8.41 -7.21
N GLY A 72 2.98 8.95 -7.21
CA GLY A 72 3.31 10.22 -6.58
C GLY A 72 3.48 10.18 -5.06
N SER A 73 3.28 9.00 -4.45
CA SER A 73 3.57 8.73 -3.04
C SER A 73 4.90 7.97 -2.89
N ARG A 74 5.17 7.40 -1.73
CA ARG A 74 6.40 6.65 -1.42
C ARG A 74 6.22 5.72 -0.22
N ALA A 75 7.18 4.82 0.02
CA ALA A 75 7.18 3.87 1.14
C ALA A 75 6.96 4.53 2.52
N TYR A 76 7.38 5.76 2.66
CA TYR A 76 7.24 6.55 3.90
C TYR A 76 5.81 6.61 4.43
N THR A 77 4.82 6.57 3.54
CA THR A 77 3.40 6.60 3.92
C THR A 77 3.00 5.47 4.86
N PHE A 78 3.71 4.34 4.81
CA PHE A 78 3.41 3.18 5.65
C PHE A 78 4.23 3.10 6.94
N ARG A 79 5.07 4.10 7.26
CA ARG A 79 6.00 4.07 8.40
C ARG A 79 5.33 3.72 9.72
N GLN A 80 4.17 4.32 10.01
CA GLN A 80 3.46 4.12 11.27
C GLN A 80 2.73 2.78 11.31
N VAL A 81 1.99 2.44 10.25
CA VAL A 81 1.25 1.17 10.16
C VAL A 81 2.21 -0.02 10.18
N SER A 82 3.36 0.09 9.52
CA SER A 82 4.38 -0.96 9.54
C SER A 82 4.87 -1.24 10.96
N VAL A 83 5.22 -0.22 11.74
CA VAL A 83 5.67 -0.37 13.13
C VAL A 83 4.59 -1.05 13.97
N LEU A 84 3.35 -0.64 13.85
CA LEU A 84 2.23 -1.24 14.58
C LEU A 84 2.00 -2.72 14.22
N LEU A 85 2.25 -3.10 12.97
CA LEU A 85 2.19 -4.50 12.54
C LEU A 85 3.41 -5.30 13.01
N GLN A 86 4.60 -4.70 13.06
CA GLN A 86 5.79 -5.32 13.64
C GLN A 86 5.57 -5.66 15.11
N GLU A 87 4.95 -4.78 15.87
CA GLU A 87 4.54 -5.04 17.27
C GLU A 87 3.54 -6.19 17.39
N LYS A 88 2.79 -6.48 16.32
CA LYS A 88 1.88 -7.62 16.22
C LYS A 88 2.54 -8.91 15.69
N GLY A 89 3.85 -8.88 15.42
CA GLY A 89 4.66 -10.03 15.00
C GLY A 89 4.87 -10.18 13.50
N TYR A 90 4.48 -9.18 12.69
CA TYR A 90 4.69 -9.23 11.24
C TYR A 90 6.09 -8.71 10.86
N GLU A 91 6.72 -9.38 9.90
CA GLU A 91 7.77 -8.78 9.09
C GLU A 91 7.13 -7.91 8.02
N THR A 92 7.69 -6.71 7.78
CA THR A 92 7.08 -5.73 6.88
C THR A 92 8.07 -5.21 5.85
N PHE A 93 7.62 -5.07 4.61
CA PHE A 93 8.39 -4.53 3.50
C PHE A 93 7.58 -3.46 2.78
N ALA A 94 8.14 -2.27 2.65
CA ALA A 94 7.55 -1.15 1.92
C ALA A 94 8.61 -0.58 0.97
N PRO A 95 8.57 -0.92 -0.32
CA PRO A 95 9.48 -0.33 -1.30
C PRO A 95 9.02 1.06 -1.72
N ASP A 96 9.97 1.93 -2.01
CA ASP A 96 9.79 3.00 -2.98
C ASP A 96 9.84 2.34 -4.36
N VAL A 97 8.71 2.26 -5.05
CA VAL A 97 8.66 1.64 -6.38
C VAL A 97 9.49 2.49 -7.35
N VAL A 98 10.14 1.87 -8.33
CA VAL A 98 10.98 2.56 -9.33
C VAL A 98 10.31 3.84 -9.86
N GLY A 99 11.08 4.91 -9.93
CA GLY A 99 10.57 6.24 -10.28
C GLY A 99 10.07 7.08 -9.09
N HIS A 100 10.02 6.51 -7.88
CA HIS A 100 9.47 7.15 -6.69
C HIS A 100 10.46 7.17 -5.52
N GLY A 101 10.20 8.03 -4.56
CA GLY A 101 10.94 8.13 -3.29
C GLY A 101 12.44 8.20 -3.47
N ASP A 102 13.16 7.31 -2.81
CA ASP A 102 14.63 7.21 -2.88
C ASP A 102 15.11 6.10 -3.84
N SER A 103 14.19 5.42 -4.53
CA SER A 103 14.50 4.45 -5.58
C SER A 103 15.02 5.11 -6.84
N LYS A 104 15.70 4.31 -7.67
CA LYS A 104 16.19 4.75 -9.00
C LYS A 104 15.05 5.34 -9.83
N LYS A 105 15.34 6.44 -10.50
CA LYS A 105 14.45 7.14 -11.43
C LYS A 105 15.07 7.13 -12.84
N PRO A 106 14.96 5.99 -13.56
CA PRO A 106 15.51 5.89 -14.90
C PRO A 106 14.95 6.98 -15.82
N SER A 107 15.80 7.59 -16.64
CA SER A 107 15.32 8.49 -17.71
C SER A 107 14.49 7.73 -18.73
N SER A 108 13.78 8.43 -19.61
CA SER A 108 12.97 7.84 -20.67
C SER A 108 13.74 6.83 -21.57
N ASN A 109 15.05 6.99 -21.67
CA ASN A 109 15.95 6.08 -22.38
C ASN A 109 16.65 5.06 -21.47
N GLY A 110 16.36 5.09 -20.18
CA GLY A 110 17.05 4.31 -19.13
C GLY A 110 16.58 2.87 -18.93
N GLY A 111 15.85 2.30 -19.89
CA GLY A 111 15.46 0.88 -19.88
C GLY A 111 14.18 0.55 -19.11
N PHE A 112 13.55 1.50 -18.39
CA PHE A 112 12.26 1.33 -17.75
C PHE A 112 11.18 2.17 -18.45
N LYS A 113 10.09 1.54 -18.91
CA LYS A 113 9.08 2.20 -19.76
C LYS A 113 7.97 2.90 -19.01
N TYR A 114 7.87 2.75 -17.69
CA TYR A 114 6.80 3.31 -16.87
C TYR A 114 5.40 2.92 -17.35
N ASP A 115 5.26 1.72 -17.93
CA ASP A 115 4.00 1.12 -18.36
C ASP A 115 3.59 -0.05 -17.44
N GLU A 116 2.37 -0.53 -17.62
CA GLU A 116 1.79 -1.65 -16.85
C GLU A 116 2.73 -2.86 -16.81
N ARG A 117 3.26 -3.25 -17.98
CA ARG A 117 4.11 -4.45 -18.10
C ARG A 117 5.40 -4.30 -17.30
N SER A 118 6.09 -3.17 -17.46
CA SER A 118 7.35 -2.90 -16.76
C SER A 118 7.17 -2.88 -15.24
N TYR A 119 6.08 -2.27 -14.74
CA TYR A 119 5.78 -2.27 -13.31
C TYR A 119 5.40 -3.65 -12.80
N VAL A 120 4.56 -4.41 -13.51
CA VAL A 120 4.17 -5.75 -13.10
C VAL A 120 5.38 -6.69 -13.02
N GLU A 121 6.24 -6.68 -14.05
CA GLU A 121 7.47 -7.51 -14.07
C GLU A 121 8.45 -7.12 -12.95
N ALA A 122 8.61 -5.83 -12.67
CA ALA A 122 9.48 -5.36 -11.60
C ALA A 122 8.91 -5.72 -10.20
N MET A 123 7.62 -5.52 -9.97
CA MET A 123 6.99 -5.91 -8.71
C MET A 123 6.99 -7.43 -8.51
N GLU A 124 6.86 -8.23 -9.57
CA GLU A 124 6.99 -9.69 -9.50
C GLU A 124 8.36 -10.07 -8.95
N THR A 125 9.43 -9.57 -9.56
CA THR A 125 10.81 -9.81 -9.08
C THR A 125 11.02 -9.33 -7.64
N TYR A 126 10.47 -8.17 -7.29
CA TYR A 126 10.58 -7.65 -5.93
C TYR A 126 9.89 -8.57 -4.92
N VAL A 127 8.63 -8.93 -5.18
CA VAL A 127 7.85 -9.78 -4.28
C VAL A 127 8.50 -11.16 -4.12
N GLU A 128 8.99 -11.78 -5.20
CA GLU A 128 9.71 -13.05 -5.13
C GLU A 128 10.94 -12.99 -4.21
N LYS A 129 11.70 -11.89 -4.29
CA LYS A 129 12.89 -11.69 -3.46
C LYS A 129 12.55 -11.55 -1.97
N VAL A 130 11.55 -10.74 -1.62
CA VAL A 130 11.19 -10.52 -0.21
C VAL A 130 10.33 -11.66 0.37
N ALA A 131 9.61 -12.38 -0.46
CA ALA A 131 8.81 -13.54 -0.08
C ALA A 131 9.68 -14.73 0.37
N ASN A 132 10.90 -14.83 -0.15
CA ASN A 132 11.85 -15.90 0.17
C ASN A 132 11.22 -17.31 0.13
N GLY A 133 10.50 -17.60 -0.95
CA GLY A 133 9.82 -18.88 -1.19
C GLY A 133 8.50 -19.09 -0.43
N LYS A 134 7.99 -18.09 0.29
CA LYS A 134 6.69 -18.10 0.96
C LYS A 134 5.69 -17.19 0.24
N GLN A 135 4.43 -17.27 0.62
CA GLN A 135 3.46 -16.26 0.24
C GLN A 135 3.59 -15.01 1.11
N VAL A 136 3.26 -13.85 0.55
CA VAL A 136 3.17 -12.59 1.29
C VAL A 136 1.71 -12.14 1.41
N ASP A 137 1.43 -11.28 2.38
CA ASP A 137 0.20 -10.50 2.44
C ASP A 137 0.44 -9.15 1.79
N LEU A 138 -0.45 -8.75 0.88
CA LEU A 138 -0.34 -7.48 0.15
C LEU A 138 -1.24 -6.42 0.76
N VAL A 139 -0.70 -5.22 0.96
CA VAL A 139 -1.45 -4.00 1.27
C VAL A 139 -1.17 -2.97 0.19
N ALA A 140 -2.18 -2.59 -0.57
CA ALA A 140 -2.07 -1.71 -1.72
C ALA A 140 -2.96 -0.48 -1.57
N GLN A 141 -2.41 0.74 -1.70
CA GLN A 141 -3.12 2.00 -1.47
C GLN A 141 -2.86 3.02 -2.57
N GLY A 142 -3.91 3.69 -3.06
CA GLY A 142 -3.82 4.86 -3.95
C GLY A 142 -3.96 4.54 -5.44
N TYR A 143 -3.32 5.33 -6.30
CA TYR A 143 -3.56 5.35 -7.74
C TYR A 143 -2.50 4.58 -8.54
N ILE A 144 -2.92 3.88 -9.57
CA ILE A 144 -2.18 3.27 -10.69
C ILE A 144 -1.21 2.18 -10.24
N ILE A 145 -0.16 2.50 -9.47
CA ILE A 145 0.85 1.50 -9.04
C ILE A 145 0.21 0.35 -8.25
N PRO A 146 -0.66 0.60 -7.25
CA PRO A 146 -1.38 -0.47 -6.54
C PRO A 146 -2.29 -1.29 -7.46
N GLN A 147 -2.88 -0.68 -8.48
CA GLN A 147 -3.68 -1.40 -9.46
C GLN A 147 -2.84 -2.36 -10.29
N TYR A 148 -1.59 -2.01 -10.63
CA TYR A 148 -0.64 -2.93 -11.25
C TYR A 148 -0.25 -4.09 -10.31
N ALA A 149 -0.16 -3.85 -8.99
CA ALA A 149 0.06 -4.92 -8.02
C ALA A 149 -1.12 -5.92 -7.98
N ILE A 150 -2.35 -5.46 -8.21
CA ILE A 150 -3.52 -6.35 -8.36
C ILE A 150 -3.44 -7.17 -9.64
N LEU A 151 -2.98 -6.60 -10.74
CA LEU A 151 -2.75 -7.36 -11.98
C LEU A 151 -1.63 -8.38 -11.81
N LEU A 152 -0.59 -8.07 -11.03
CA LEU A 152 0.40 -9.06 -10.61
C LEU A 152 -0.24 -10.19 -9.80
N ALA A 153 -1.06 -9.88 -8.81
CA ALA A 153 -1.73 -10.90 -8.00
C ALA A 153 -2.66 -11.80 -8.84
N ARG A 154 -3.24 -11.26 -9.92
CA ARG A 154 -3.99 -12.07 -10.90
C ARG A 154 -3.08 -12.98 -11.71
N LYS A 155 -1.91 -12.50 -12.14
CA LYS A 155 -0.91 -13.25 -12.89
C LYS A 155 -0.23 -14.34 -12.04
N ARG A 156 0.08 -14.01 -10.79
CA ARG A 156 0.83 -14.83 -9.84
C ARG A 156 0.10 -14.93 -8.49
N PRO A 157 -1.08 -15.57 -8.44
CA PRO A 157 -1.83 -15.74 -7.18
C PRO A 157 -1.09 -16.61 -6.16
N ASP A 158 -0.14 -17.40 -6.61
CA ASP A 158 0.76 -18.21 -5.78
C ASP A 158 1.68 -17.39 -4.87
N LEU A 159 1.99 -16.14 -5.22
CA LEU A 159 2.82 -15.25 -4.41
C LEU A 159 2.06 -14.61 -3.23
N PHE A 160 0.74 -14.56 -3.29
CA PHE A 160 -0.06 -13.80 -2.33
C PHE A 160 -1.04 -14.67 -1.55
N ARG A 161 -1.02 -14.55 -0.23
CA ARG A 161 -1.98 -15.23 0.65
C ARG A 161 -3.29 -14.45 0.77
N ARG A 162 -3.18 -13.16 1.05
CA ARG A 162 -4.31 -12.23 1.24
C ARG A 162 -3.96 -10.85 0.71
N ILE A 163 -4.99 -10.08 0.39
CA ILE A 163 -4.86 -8.74 -0.18
C ILE A 163 -5.73 -7.76 0.60
N ILE A 164 -5.17 -6.60 0.92
CA ILE A 164 -5.91 -5.42 1.37
C ILE A 164 -5.80 -4.33 0.30
N LEU A 165 -6.95 -3.80 -0.08
CA LEU A 165 -7.08 -2.64 -0.95
C LEU A 165 -7.50 -1.44 -0.08
N MET A 166 -6.73 -0.34 -0.13
CA MET A 166 -7.05 0.88 0.60
C MET A 166 -7.25 2.03 -0.37
N ASN A 167 -8.41 2.66 -0.35
CA ASN A 167 -8.73 3.89 -1.09
C ASN A 167 -8.06 3.96 -2.47
N MET A 168 -8.40 3.02 -3.34
CA MET A 168 -7.91 2.96 -4.72
C MET A 168 -9.07 3.02 -5.71
N PRO A 169 -8.87 3.54 -6.93
CA PRO A 169 -9.91 3.56 -7.95
C PRO A 169 -10.36 2.15 -8.34
N LEU A 170 -11.61 1.81 -8.06
CA LEU A 170 -12.20 0.49 -8.32
C LEU A 170 -13.28 0.52 -9.41
N ASP A 171 -13.94 1.66 -9.59
CA ASP A 171 -15.10 1.79 -10.47
C ASP A 171 -14.87 2.79 -11.61
N GLY A 172 -15.68 2.68 -12.68
CA GLY A 172 -15.63 3.56 -13.84
C GLY A 172 -15.80 5.05 -13.52
N ASN A 173 -16.55 5.36 -12.46
CA ASN A 173 -16.81 6.74 -12.04
C ASN A 173 -15.65 7.34 -11.20
N HIS A 174 -14.73 6.53 -10.69
CA HIS A 174 -13.55 7.04 -10.02
C HIS A 174 -12.59 7.68 -11.02
N ASN A 175 -12.28 8.95 -10.82
CA ASN A 175 -11.34 9.71 -11.65
C ASN A 175 -9.95 9.78 -11.00
N LEU A 176 -8.95 10.22 -11.76
CA LEU A 176 -7.65 10.58 -11.20
C LEU A 176 -7.83 11.75 -10.21
N ALA A 177 -7.10 11.70 -9.10
CA ALA A 177 -7.00 12.85 -8.20
C ALA A 177 -6.53 14.09 -8.97
N ALA A 178 -7.05 15.27 -8.62
CA ALA A 178 -6.79 16.50 -9.35
C ALA A 178 -5.29 16.78 -9.60
N PRO A 179 -4.36 16.57 -8.64
CA PRO A 179 -2.94 16.73 -8.90
C PRO A 179 -2.39 15.81 -9.99
N LEU A 180 -2.87 14.55 -10.08
CA LEU A 180 -2.49 13.61 -11.13
C LEU A 180 -3.18 13.92 -12.47
N ALA A 181 -4.45 14.31 -12.45
CA ALA A 181 -5.20 14.65 -13.66
C ALA A 181 -4.58 15.84 -14.40
N THR A 182 -4.01 16.79 -13.69
CA THR A 182 -3.26 17.91 -14.27
C THR A 182 -2.09 17.43 -15.13
N TYR A 183 -1.38 16.41 -14.67
CA TYR A 183 -0.26 15.84 -15.43
C TYR A 183 -0.72 15.01 -16.63
N ALA A 184 -1.84 14.30 -16.52
CA ALA A 184 -2.41 13.58 -17.66
C ALA A 184 -2.78 14.50 -18.83
N GLN A 185 -3.27 15.72 -18.54
CA GLN A 185 -3.64 16.73 -19.54
C GLN A 185 -2.44 17.48 -20.09
N MET A 186 -1.34 17.51 -19.35
CA MET A 186 -0.16 18.34 -19.68
C MET A 186 0.98 17.54 -20.27
N PHE A 187 0.77 16.30 -20.67
CA PHE A 187 1.83 15.48 -21.26
C PHE A 187 2.50 16.20 -22.43
N GLY A 188 3.80 16.44 -22.28
CA GLY A 188 4.60 17.23 -23.22
C GLY A 188 4.47 18.76 -23.10
N MET A 189 3.47 19.31 -22.41
CA MET A 189 3.32 20.74 -22.16
C MET A 189 3.74 21.15 -20.74
N GLY A 190 3.89 20.18 -19.83
CA GLY A 190 4.24 20.41 -18.42
C GLY A 190 5.73 20.60 -18.14
N LYS A 191 6.57 20.77 -19.18
CA LYS A 191 8.00 21.00 -18.98
C LYS A 191 8.24 22.20 -18.07
N GLY A 192 8.83 21.95 -16.88
CA GLY A 192 9.20 22.97 -15.91
C GLY A 192 8.24 23.18 -14.73
N LYS A 193 7.04 22.55 -14.70
CA LYS A 193 6.20 22.60 -13.49
C LYS A 193 6.61 21.49 -12.54
N ALA A 194 6.86 21.86 -11.27
CA ALA A 194 7.08 20.86 -10.22
C ALA A 194 5.82 20.02 -10.01
N PHE A 195 5.99 18.72 -9.75
CA PHE A 195 4.88 17.87 -9.33
C PHE A 195 4.54 18.18 -7.88
N ASP A 196 3.27 18.48 -7.63
CA ASP A 196 2.78 18.80 -6.29
C ASP A 196 2.44 17.50 -5.53
N ALA A 197 3.49 16.85 -5.04
CA ALA A 197 3.37 15.65 -4.23
C ALA A 197 2.72 15.92 -2.87
N VAL A 198 2.91 17.12 -2.32
CA VAL A 198 2.31 17.54 -1.06
C VAL A 198 0.81 17.61 -1.23
N SER A 199 0.31 18.33 -2.23
CA SER A 199 -1.14 18.40 -2.49
C SER A 199 -1.74 17.02 -2.71
N LEU A 200 -1.09 16.14 -3.46
CA LEU A 200 -1.61 14.78 -3.70
C LEU A 200 -1.75 13.99 -2.40
N ASN A 201 -0.72 13.99 -1.57
CA ASN A 201 -0.67 13.16 -0.35
C ASN A 201 -1.38 13.82 0.84
N TYR A 202 -1.69 15.12 0.79
CA TYR A 202 -2.33 15.88 1.86
C TYR A 202 -3.82 16.11 1.63
N MET A 203 -4.21 16.61 0.44
CA MET A 203 -5.58 17.10 0.21
C MET A 203 -6.65 16.01 0.25
N GLY A 204 -6.27 14.75 0.02
CA GLY A 204 -7.19 13.61 0.11
C GLY A 204 -7.54 13.19 1.53
N ASN A 205 -6.73 13.62 2.52
CA ASN A 205 -6.84 13.19 3.89
C ASN A 205 -7.85 14.02 4.68
N GLU A 206 -8.34 13.46 5.79
CA GLU A 206 -9.20 14.17 6.74
C GLU A 206 -8.37 15.02 7.68
N PHE A 207 -7.22 14.53 8.11
CA PHE A 207 -6.33 15.21 9.05
C PHE A 207 -5.09 15.77 8.36
N ALA A 208 -4.55 16.82 8.96
CA ALA A 208 -3.35 17.46 8.47
C ALA A 208 -2.10 16.59 8.70
N ILE A 209 -1.30 16.42 7.67
CA ILE A 209 0.05 15.85 7.78
C ILE A 209 0.98 16.93 8.35
N GLY A 210 1.88 16.57 9.27
CA GLY A 210 2.84 17.50 9.87
C GLY A 210 3.82 18.09 8.84
N GLY A 211 4.38 19.26 9.14
CA GLY A 211 5.27 19.96 8.19
C GLY A 211 6.52 19.16 7.80
N ASP A 212 7.07 18.36 8.69
CA ASP A 212 8.23 17.52 8.39
C ASP A 212 7.84 16.31 7.54
N ASP A 213 6.66 15.73 7.75
CA ASP A 213 6.12 14.68 6.89
C ASP A 213 5.84 15.19 5.47
N MET A 214 5.35 16.44 5.33
CA MET A 214 5.16 17.06 4.01
C MET A 214 6.49 17.16 3.24
N LYS A 215 7.58 17.56 3.90
CA LYS A 215 8.92 17.61 3.28
C LYS A 215 9.37 16.23 2.79
N GLU A 216 9.03 15.16 3.51
CA GLU A 216 9.34 13.81 3.08
C GLU A 216 8.62 13.42 1.78
N TYR A 217 7.37 13.84 1.58
CA TYR A 217 6.65 13.63 0.31
C TYR A 217 7.21 14.47 -0.83
N GLU A 218 7.65 15.69 -0.54
CA GLU A 218 8.21 16.59 -1.54
C GLU A 218 9.64 16.22 -1.95
N ARG A 219 10.41 15.58 -1.07
CA ARG A 219 11.87 15.37 -1.20
C ARG A 219 12.29 14.77 -2.54
N ALA A 220 11.53 13.85 -3.10
CA ALA A 220 11.85 13.23 -4.38
C ALA A 220 11.67 14.17 -5.58
N TYR A 221 10.89 15.25 -5.41
CA TYR A 221 10.49 16.19 -6.46
C TYR A 221 11.19 17.55 -6.37
N VAL A 222 12.12 17.69 -5.41
CA VAL A 222 13.02 18.83 -5.25
C VAL A 222 14.46 18.33 -5.23
N GLY A 223 15.38 18.98 -5.90
CA GLY A 223 16.78 18.55 -5.96
C GLY A 223 17.22 17.97 -7.31
N SER A 224 18.34 17.26 -7.34
CA SER A 224 19.00 16.84 -8.59
C SER A 224 18.19 15.83 -9.43
N ASP A 225 17.39 14.98 -8.80
CA ASP A 225 16.59 13.95 -9.48
C ASP A 225 15.13 14.36 -9.73
N ALA A 226 14.76 15.59 -9.41
CA ALA A 226 13.38 16.09 -9.49
C ALA A 226 12.78 15.98 -10.89
N GLU A 227 13.57 16.21 -11.93
CA GLU A 227 13.11 16.09 -13.32
C GLU A 227 12.76 14.65 -13.68
N ASN A 228 13.61 13.68 -13.29
CA ASN A 228 13.34 12.26 -13.50
C ASN A 228 12.15 11.76 -12.67
N ALA A 229 12.00 12.22 -11.44
CA ALA A 229 10.86 11.89 -10.60
C ALA A 229 9.53 12.38 -11.21
N ARG A 230 9.51 13.63 -11.68
CA ARG A 230 8.36 14.21 -12.37
C ARG A 230 8.04 13.45 -13.67
N MET A 231 9.06 13.19 -14.49
CA MET A 231 8.93 12.41 -15.72
C MET A 231 8.35 11.00 -15.43
N ALA A 232 8.78 10.33 -14.37
CA ALA A 232 8.24 9.03 -13.98
C ALA A 232 6.72 9.10 -13.72
N VAL A 233 6.25 10.14 -13.02
CA VAL A 233 4.81 10.38 -12.80
C VAL A 233 4.09 10.63 -14.12
N GLU A 234 4.60 11.54 -14.95
CA GLU A 234 4.01 11.90 -16.25
C GLU A 234 3.88 10.68 -17.16
N MET A 235 4.96 9.92 -17.33
CA MET A 235 4.97 8.73 -18.18
C MET A 235 4.04 7.64 -17.66
N THR A 236 4.01 7.43 -16.34
CA THR A 236 3.11 6.43 -15.74
C THR A 236 1.65 6.80 -15.98
N VAL A 237 1.27 8.06 -15.80
CA VAL A 237 -0.11 8.51 -16.09
C VAL A 237 -0.43 8.36 -17.57
N ALA A 238 0.48 8.75 -18.46
CA ALA A 238 0.27 8.68 -19.92
C ALA A 238 0.12 7.24 -20.42
N ASN A 239 0.89 6.30 -19.83
CA ASN A 239 0.90 4.89 -20.26
C ASN A 239 -0.17 4.04 -19.57
N ALA A 240 -0.83 4.55 -18.53
CA ALA A 240 -1.73 3.76 -17.68
C ALA A 240 -3.03 3.34 -18.37
N ASP A 241 -3.49 4.04 -19.43
CA ASP A 241 -4.87 3.89 -19.93
C ASP A 241 -5.87 3.71 -18.75
N PHE A 242 -5.99 4.73 -17.94
CA PHE A 242 -6.60 4.65 -16.61
C PHE A 242 -8.03 4.08 -16.63
N LYS A 243 -8.80 4.34 -17.69
CA LYS A 243 -10.14 3.78 -17.85
C LYS A 243 -10.09 2.26 -18.00
N ASN A 244 -9.22 1.76 -18.86
CA ASN A 244 -9.05 0.34 -19.10
C ASN A 244 -8.40 -0.38 -17.91
N LEU A 245 -7.47 0.29 -17.21
CA LEU A 245 -6.84 -0.25 -15.99
C LEU A 245 -7.87 -0.58 -14.91
N LYS A 246 -8.83 0.30 -14.64
CA LYS A 246 -9.93 0.03 -13.71
C LYS A 246 -10.75 -1.19 -14.15
N LYS A 247 -11.04 -1.30 -15.45
CA LYS A 247 -11.74 -2.45 -16.00
C LYS A 247 -10.93 -3.75 -15.84
N LYS A 248 -9.62 -3.73 -16.12
CA LYS A 248 -8.74 -4.90 -15.93
C LYS A 248 -8.72 -5.37 -14.47
N VAL A 249 -8.65 -4.44 -13.49
CA VAL A 249 -8.72 -4.76 -12.07
C VAL A 249 -10.06 -5.41 -11.73
N LYS A 250 -11.16 -4.88 -12.24
CA LYS A 250 -12.49 -5.48 -12.07
C LYS A 250 -12.53 -6.89 -12.65
N ASP A 251 -12.13 -7.06 -13.90
CA ASP A 251 -12.12 -8.35 -14.61
C ASP A 251 -11.24 -9.40 -13.88
N ALA A 252 -10.12 -8.99 -13.26
CA ALA A 252 -9.26 -9.87 -12.49
C ALA A 252 -10.02 -10.59 -11.36
N TYR A 253 -10.89 -9.86 -10.66
CA TYR A 253 -11.71 -10.44 -9.59
C TYR A 253 -12.87 -11.26 -10.10
N PHE A 254 -13.53 -10.84 -11.19
CA PHE A 254 -14.70 -11.55 -11.73
C PHE A 254 -14.35 -12.88 -12.41
N GLN A 255 -13.13 -13.03 -12.90
CA GLN A 255 -12.65 -14.27 -13.49
C GLN A 255 -12.31 -15.36 -12.44
N GLY A 256 -12.32 -15.01 -11.15
CA GLY A 256 -11.99 -15.90 -10.05
C GLY A 256 -10.48 -16.15 -9.92
N GLY A 257 -10.10 -16.86 -8.86
CA GLY A 257 -8.70 -17.23 -8.60
C GLY A 257 -7.86 -16.11 -7.92
N MET A 258 -8.46 -14.98 -7.58
CA MET A 258 -7.79 -13.98 -6.77
C MET A 258 -7.65 -14.43 -5.31
N PRO A 259 -6.54 -14.07 -4.63
CA PRO A 259 -6.41 -14.24 -3.19
C PRO A 259 -7.57 -13.59 -2.43
N LYS A 260 -7.87 -14.08 -1.23
CA LYS A 260 -8.89 -13.46 -0.37
C LYS A 260 -8.57 -11.99 -0.16
N THR A 261 -9.56 -11.15 -0.35
CA THR A 261 -9.38 -9.70 -0.36
C THR A 261 -10.30 -9.01 0.64
N ARG A 262 -9.79 -7.98 1.30
CA ARG A 262 -10.57 -6.99 2.07
C ARG A 262 -10.32 -5.60 1.53
N ILE A 263 -11.37 -4.81 1.45
CA ILE A 263 -11.28 -3.37 1.21
C ILE A 263 -11.32 -2.66 2.56
N VAL A 264 -10.28 -1.87 2.85
CA VAL A 264 -10.24 -0.94 3.99
C VAL A 264 -10.40 0.45 3.42
N TRP A 265 -11.49 1.14 3.76
CA TRP A 265 -11.86 2.37 3.09
C TRP A 265 -12.07 3.52 4.07
N GLY A 266 -11.29 4.59 3.89
CA GLY A 266 -11.53 5.87 4.54
C GLY A 266 -12.73 6.56 3.89
N VAL A 267 -13.81 6.75 4.67
CA VAL A 267 -15.12 7.23 4.19
C VAL A 267 -15.11 8.73 3.88
N ALA A 268 -14.20 9.48 4.50
CA ALA A 268 -14.02 10.91 4.28
C ALA A 268 -13.03 11.23 3.13
N ASP A 269 -12.75 10.25 2.25
CA ASP A 269 -11.91 10.44 1.08
C ASP A 269 -12.43 11.57 0.19
N LYS A 270 -11.58 12.57 -0.07
CA LYS A 270 -11.93 13.74 -0.89
C LYS A 270 -11.66 13.52 -2.39
N TYR A 271 -11.05 12.39 -2.75
CA TYR A 271 -10.76 12.03 -4.15
C TYR A 271 -11.69 10.96 -4.70
N LEU A 272 -12.10 10.01 -3.87
CA LEU A 272 -12.83 8.82 -4.30
C LEU A 272 -14.13 8.66 -3.51
N ASP A 273 -15.27 8.67 -4.23
CA ASP A 273 -16.56 8.38 -3.63
C ASP A 273 -16.61 6.93 -3.11
N GLN A 274 -17.19 6.75 -1.92
CA GLN A 274 -17.34 5.44 -1.30
C GLN A 274 -18.44 4.58 -1.92
N ALA A 275 -19.48 5.19 -2.52
CA ALA A 275 -20.65 4.45 -2.98
C ALA A 275 -20.31 3.32 -3.97
N PRO A 276 -19.42 3.51 -4.97
CA PRO A 276 -19.02 2.44 -5.86
C PRO A 276 -18.26 1.31 -5.17
N MET A 277 -17.58 1.58 -4.04
CA MET A 277 -16.80 0.57 -3.32
C MET A 277 -17.68 -0.56 -2.79
N PHE A 278 -18.85 -0.26 -2.25
CA PHE A 278 -19.75 -1.29 -1.69
C PHE A 278 -20.27 -2.27 -2.75
N SER A 279 -20.70 -1.75 -3.90
CA SER A 279 -21.14 -2.61 -5.00
C SER A 279 -19.99 -3.43 -5.55
N TRP A 280 -18.81 -2.82 -5.72
CA TRP A 280 -17.62 -3.52 -6.18
C TRP A 280 -17.17 -4.61 -5.20
N ALA A 281 -17.18 -4.35 -3.90
CA ALA A 281 -16.84 -5.34 -2.87
C ALA A 281 -17.79 -6.55 -2.92
N SER A 282 -19.08 -6.31 -3.03
CA SER A 282 -20.09 -7.36 -3.17
C SER A 282 -19.84 -8.22 -4.41
N ASP A 283 -19.66 -7.58 -5.55
CA ASP A 283 -19.44 -8.25 -6.83
C ASP A 283 -18.13 -9.06 -6.83
N ALA A 284 -17.05 -8.51 -6.26
CA ALA A 284 -15.74 -9.14 -6.14
C ALA A 284 -15.66 -10.19 -5.03
N ARG A 285 -16.71 -10.37 -4.23
CA ARG A 285 -16.71 -11.22 -3.01
C ARG A 285 -15.60 -10.85 -2.03
N ALA A 286 -15.25 -9.58 -1.98
CA ALA A 286 -14.30 -9.02 -1.02
C ALA A 286 -15.05 -8.64 0.27
N SER A 287 -14.42 -8.83 1.42
CA SER A 287 -14.92 -8.24 2.66
C SER A 287 -14.58 -6.75 2.70
N GLU A 288 -15.29 -5.97 3.51
CA GLU A 288 -15.08 -4.54 3.62
C GLU A 288 -14.95 -4.07 5.06
N LYS A 289 -14.21 -3.00 5.24
CA LYS A 289 -14.07 -2.29 6.51
C LYS A 289 -14.07 -0.78 6.23
N ALA A 290 -15.20 -0.14 6.43
CA ALA A 290 -15.32 1.30 6.30
C ALA A 290 -14.80 2.00 7.57
N LEU A 291 -13.87 2.94 7.40
CA LEU A 291 -13.27 3.74 8.47
C LEU A 291 -13.89 5.14 8.45
N ARG A 292 -14.71 5.44 9.45
CA ARG A 292 -15.35 6.76 9.59
C ARG A 292 -14.30 7.82 9.93
N LYS A 293 -14.47 9.04 9.41
CA LYS A 293 -13.57 10.18 9.62
C LYS A 293 -12.12 9.92 9.17
N VAL A 294 -11.94 9.09 8.17
CA VAL A 294 -10.66 8.75 7.58
C VAL A 294 -10.71 9.09 6.10
N GLY A 295 -9.71 9.78 5.59
CA GLY A 295 -9.61 10.24 4.21
C GLY A 295 -8.94 9.23 3.28
N HIS A 296 -8.30 9.77 2.22
CA HIS A 296 -7.68 8.99 1.15
C HIS A 296 -6.53 8.08 1.60
N MET A 297 -5.81 8.49 2.63
CA MET A 297 -4.66 7.74 3.16
C MET A 297 -4.93 7.26 4.58
N PRO A 298 -5.66 6.13 4.76
CA PRO A 298 -5.99 5.61 6.09
C PRO A 298 -4.78 5.39 6.98
N GLN A 299 -3.65 5.02 6.38
CA GLN A 299 -2.39 4.78 7.06
C GLN A 299 -1.73 6.06 7.62
N GLU A 300 -2.10 7.23 7.11
CA GLU A 300 -1.66 8.52 7.63
C GLU A 300 -2.67 9.10 8.63
N ASP A 301 -3.95 9.06 8.30
CA ASP A 301 -5.01 9.66 9.13
C ASP A 301 -5.21 8.93 10.47
N PHE A 302 -5.27 7.59 10.43
CA PHE A 302 -5.47 6.75 11.61
C PHE A 302 -4.67 5.45 11.53
N PRO A 303 -3.36 5.50 11.72
CA PRO A 303 -2.48 4.34 11.56
C PRO A 303 -2.85 3.18 12.49
N GLN A 304 -3.27 3.43 13.74
CA GLN A 304 -3.66 2.37 14.68
C GLN A 304 -4.90 1.62 14.19
N VAL A 305 -5.96 2.33 13.85
CA VAL A 305 -7.22 1.71 13.38
C VAL A 305 -6.99 0.96 12.07
N THR A 306 -6.12 1.50 11.21
CA THR A 306 -5.73 0.88 9.94
C THR A 306 -4.95 -0.41 10.18
N ALA A 307 -3.95 -0.38 11.07
CA ALA A 307 -3.17 -1.57 11.44
C ALA A 307 -4.05 -2.66 12.08
N ASP A 308 -5.01 -2.27 12.93
CA ASP A 308 -5.94 -3.22 13.54
C ASP A 308 -6.88 -3.85 12.50
N ALA A 309 -7.36 -3.08 11.52
CA ALA A 309 -8.19 -3.61 10.42
C ALA A 309 -7.41 -4.58 9.51
N ILE A 310 -6.12 -4.33 9.30
CA ILE A 310 -5.20 -5.21 8.57
C ILE A 310 -4.99 -6.51 9.34
N ASP A 311 -4.58 -6.42 10.61
CA ASP A 311 -4.31 -7.58 11.46
C ASP A 311 -5.56 -8.45 11.65
N GLU A 312 -6.72 -7.84 11.91
CA GLU A 312 -8.01 -8.54 11.97
C GLU A 312 -8.24 -9.41 10.74
N PHE A 313 -7.97 -8.89 9.55
CA PHE A 313 -8.14 -9.65 8.32
C PHE A 313 -7.08 -10.73 8.13
N PHE A 314 -5.82 -10.44 8.42
CA PHE A 314 -4.73 -11.39 8.20
C PHE A 314 -4.71 -12.53 9.22
N THR A 315 -5.33 -12.35 10.37
CA THR A 315 -5.46 -13.38 11.42
C THR A 315 -6.81 -14.10 11.42
N SER A 316 -7.83 -13.56 10.73
CA SER A 316 -9.15 -14.16 10.72
C SER A 316 -9.14 -15.53 10.04
N ASP A 317 -9.66 -16.55 10.71
CA ASP A 317 -10.04 -17.81 10.09
C ASP A 317 -11.28 -17.58 9.20
N LEU A 318 -11.06 -17.05 8.00
CA LEU A 318 -12.13 -16.92 7.03
C LEU A 318 -12.51 -18.30 6.51
N LYS A 319 -13.24 -19.07 7.31
CA LYS A 319 -14.22 -19.98 6.76
C LYS A 319 -15.12 -19.11 5.89
N VAL A 320 -15.13 -19.32 4.60
CA VAL A 320 -16.16 -18.76 3.73
C VAL A 320 -17.47 -19.30 4.26
N GLY A 321 -18.02 -18.64 5.28
CA GLY A 321 -19.33 -18.92 5.80
C GLY A 321 -20.30 -18.63 4.66
N ALA A 322 -21.00 -19.67 4.19
CA ALA A 322 -22.22 -19.48 3.45
C ALA A 322 -22.97 -18.33 4.10
N LEU A 323 -23.35 -17.32 3.31
CA LEU A 323 -24.27 -16.27 3.70
C LEU A 323 -25.41 -16.96 4.47
N LYS A 324 -25.47 -16.76 5.79
CA LYS A 324 -26.68 -17.09 6.53
C LYS A 324 -27.75 -16.20 5.91
N SER A 325 -28.56 -16.78 5.03
CA SER A 325 -29.75 -16.11 4.54
C SER A 325 -30.50 -15.68 5.80
N VAL A 326 -30.70 -14.40 5.96
CA VAL A 326 -31.64 -13.87 6.92
C VAL A 326 -33.00 -14.31 6.39
N ARG A 327 -33.43 -15.51 6.74
CA ARG A 327 -34.80 -15.93 6.56
C ARG A 327 -35.62 -14.92 7.35
N GLY A 328 -36.40 -14.13 6.61
CA GLY A 328 -37.30 -13.16 7.16
C GLY A 328 -38.12 -13.82 8.26
N ARG A 329 -38.08 -13.23 9.43
CA ARG A 329 -39.02 -13.53 10.51
C ARG A 329 -40.43 -13.28 9.93
N LYS A 330 -41.21 -14.35 9.70
CA LYS A 330 -42.65 -14.22 9.45
C LYS A 330 -43.20 -13.48 10.67
N VAL A 331 -43.66 -12.26 10.44
CA VAL A 331 -44.54 -11.57 11.36
C VAL A 331 -45.89 -12.32 11.27
N THR A 332 -46.18 -13.14 12.24
CA THR A 332 -47.55 -13.64 12.45
C THR A 332 -48.33 -12.46 12.98
N ALA A 333 -49.26 -11.97 12.17
CA ALA A 333 -50.31 -11.10 12.64
C ALA A 333 -51.14 -11.87 13.67
N ASP A 334 -51.09 -11.45 14.90
CA ASP A 334 -51.97 -11.93 15.96
C ASP A 334 -53.24 -11.13 15.85
N ASP A 335 -54.30 -11.80 15.43
CA ASP A 335 -55.62 -11.24 15.35
C ASP A 335 -56.16 -11.03 16.78
N GLY A 336 -56.12 -9.79 17.23
CA GLY A 336 -56.79 -9.37 18.44
C GLY A 336 -58.30 -9.41 18.29
N GLN A 337 -58.95 -10.40 18.85
CA GLN A 337 -60.34 -10.33 19.30
C GLN A 337 -60.38 -10.70 20.79
N GLY A 338 -60.88 -9.75 21.60
CA GLY A 338 -61.17 -9.94 22.99
C GLY A 338 -61.19 -8.63 23.74
#